data_8c9154d574b33a595e6c34838320ca80
#
_entry.id   8c9154d574b33a595e6c34838320ca80
#
_cell.length_a   1.000
_cell.length_b   1.000
_cell.length_c   1.000
_cell.angle_alpha   90.00
_cell.angle_beta   90.00
_cell.angle_gamma   90.00
#
_symmetry.space_group_name_H-M   'P 1'
#
loop_
_entity.id
_entity.type
_entity.pdbx_description
1 polymer ?
#
loop_
_entity_poly.entity_id
_entity_poly.type
_entity_poly.pdbx_seq_one_letter_code
_entity_poly.pdbx_strand_id
1 'polypeptide(L)'
;MAGTGSSRRTFIAGAGAAAAAGVALTGAGAAPAAAAGAGPAPGARRVVALGAGVAGLTAAHELAERGYAVTVYERRALGGKARSMDVPGSARGGRRPLPAEHGFRFIPGIYHNLPDTMRRIPFPGNAAGVWDNLVAPREMMFARAAGREDLRGPIPWPGHSPAGLTPEEIRRALAGILQTLLRLPPHETAYFVDRVLVFLTSCDERREEVWERTPWWDFVRAERMSNEYRRILAVGITRNIVATKAEEASTRTVGTLGEAFVFNVLGRGADGPPDRILDLPTNEAWIDPWEAHLRSLGVEFRIGWTVREVRYADGRVSGVGVEGPDGARQTVTADHYISALPVEHARRTWSAALRAADPMLGRCDRLETDWMTGIQFYLTERAELVHGHLNCIDSPWSLTAIQQAEHWPSRDFPADYGDGAAVDCLSVDISEWDKPGILYGKTAKQCTREEVAREVWAQLKASLNDTGRALLTDSTLHSWFLDPGVDGLGTPHPTNQDELLIHPVGTLYNRPTAGTRVPNFFLSGDYVAVDIDLATMEGANASARAAVNSLLDRDGSDAARCTVHPMYRAPELEAAKRHDRWRYRLGLRNVFDLG
;
A
#
# COMPACT_ATOMS: atom_id res chain seq x y z
N MET A 1 -59.71 15.39 -21.21
CA MET A 1 -59.77 13.99 -20.71
C MET A 1 -58.36 13.63 -20.28
N ALA A 2 -58.23 13.41 -19.00
CA ALA A 2 -56.96 13.22 -18.28
C ALA A 2 -56.43 11.80 -18.50
N GLY A 3 -55.13 11.68 -18.73
CA GLY A 3 -54.41 10.42 -18.72
C GLY A 3 -53.21 10.53 -17.81
N THR A 4 -53.32 9.97 -16.63
CA THR A 4 -52.38 10.00 -15.51
C THR A 4 -51.17 9.09 -15.75
N GLY A 5 -49.98 9.68 -15.78
CA GLY A 5 -48.72 8.96 -15.69
C GLY A 5 -48.39 8.60 -14.24
N SER A 6 -48.32 7.34 -13.89
CA SER A 6 -47.92 6.88 -12.59
C SER A 6 -46.41 6.79 -12.46
N SER A 7 -45.87 7.52 -11.52
CA SER A 7 -44.46 7.49 -11.11
C SER A 7 -44.15 6.21 -10.33
N ARG A 8 -43.11 5.49 -10.75
CA ARG A 8 -42.50 4.40 -9.99
C ARG A 8 -41.49 4.98 -8.99
N ARG A 9 -42.01 5.48 -7.90
CA ARG A 9 -41.25 5.68 -6.65
C ARG A 9 -42.10 5.09 -5.55
N THR A 10 -41.66 3.99 -4.98
CA THR A 10 -41.93 3.55 -3.62
C THR A 10 -41.74 2.02 -3.55
N PHE A 11 -40.57 1.58 -3.14
CA PHE A 11 -40.38 0.30 -2.46
C PHE A 11 -38.98 0.36 -1.79
N ILE A 12 -38.95 0.80 -0.58
CA ILE A 12 -38.11 0.38 0.55
C ILE A 12 -38.48 1.30 1.71
N ALA A 13 -39.47 0.88 2.47
CA ALA A 13 -39.64 1.29 3.85
C ALA A 13 -40.51 0.22 4.53
N GLY A 14 -39.95 -0.46 5.51
CA GLY A 14 -40.74 -1.29 6.39
C GLY A 14 -40.12 -2.63 6.73
N ALA A 15 -39.30 -2.66 7.77
CA ALA A 15 -39.21 -3.72 8.77
C ALA A 15 -38.18 -3.28 9.85
N GLY A 16 -38.62 -2.46 10.73
CA GLY A 16 -37.97 -2.20 12.01
C GLY A 16 -38.74 -2.92 13.12
N ALA A 17 -37.98 -3.31 14.13
CA ALA A 17 -38.42 -3.73 15.47
C ALA A 17 -38.78 -5.21 15.64
N ALA A 18 -37.84 -5.97 16.22
CA ALA A 18 -38.15 -6.95 17.27
C ALA A 18 -36.88 -7.28 18.08
N ALA A 19 -36.99 -6.96 19.37
CA ALA A 19 -36.47 -7.65 20.54
C ALA A 19 -34.96 -7.72 20.78
N ALA A 20 -34.50 -6.84 21.68
CA ALA A 20 -33.38 -7.04 22.56
C ALA A 20 -33.59 -8.27 23.44
N ALA A 21 -32.70 -9.25 23.41
CA ALA A 21 -32.48 -10.20 24.48
C ALA A 21 -30.96 -10.23 24.75
N GLY A 22 -30.59 -9.68 25.90
CA GLY A 22 -29.21 -9.63 26.37
C GLY A 22 -28.70 -11.01 26.72
N VAL A 23 -27.49 -11.29 26.22
CA VAL A 23 -26.59 -12.24 26.85
C VAL A 23 -25.31 -11.49 27.17
N ALA A 24 -25.13 -11.20 28.45
CA ALA A 24 -23.86 -10.69 28.97
C ALA A 24 -22.81 -11.79 28.87
N LEU A 25 -21.84 -11.63 27.97
CA LEU A 25 -20.58 -12.33 28.01
C LEU A 25 -19.56 -11.42 28.74
N THR A 26 -19.41 -11.69 30.01
CA THR A 26 -18.30 -11.21 30.83
C THR A 26 -17.01 -11.89 30.39
N GLY A 27 -15.97 -11.08 30.10
CA GLY A 27 -14.61 -11.59 30.06
C GLY A 27 -13.77 -11.16 28.86
N ALA A 28 -13.73 -9.86 28.53
CA ALA A 28 -12.57 -9.30 27.84
C ALA A 28 -11.64 -8.73 28.92
N GLY A 29 -10.57 -9.44 29.21
CA GLY A 29 -9.46 -8.90 29.99
C GLY A 29 -8.95 -7.64 29.31
N ALA A 30 -9.10 -6.49 29.95
CA ALA A 30 -8.47 -5.25 29.53
C ALA A 30 -6.97 -5.50 29.49
N ALA A 31 -6.36 -5.34 28.33
CA ALA A 31 -4.92 -5.19 28.25
C ALA A 31 -4.52 -4.04 29.19
N PRO A 32 -3.44 -4.21 29.98
CA PRO A 32 -3.01 -3.14 30.85
C PRO A 32 -2.73 -1.90 30.01
N ALA A 33 -3.37 -0.81 30.34
CA ALA A 33 -3.07 0.49 29.79
C ALA A 33 -1.57 0.74 29.97
N ALA A 34 -0.83 0.85 28.90
CA ALA A 34 0.60 1.17 28.95
C ALA A 34 0.76 2.47 29.72
N ALA A 35 1.53 2.41 30.80
CA ALA A 35 1.86 3.59 31.59
C ALA A 35 2.63 4.58 30.71
N ALA A 36 1.98 5.68 30.36
CA ALA A 36 2.60 6.78 29.62
C ALA A 36 3.79 7.32 30.43
N GLY A 37 5.00 7.32 29.84
CA GLY A 37 6.05 8.25 30.21
C GLY A 37 7.24 7.78 31.04
N ALA A 38 7.53 6.49 31.14
CA ALA A 38 8.84 6.05 31.65
C ALA A 38 9.74 5.66 30.48
N GLY A 39 10.79 6.44 30.21
CA GLY A 39 11.84 6.02 29.28
C GLY A 39 12.46 4.66 29.70
N PRO A 40 13.30 4.06 28.82
CA PRO A 40 13.80 2.70 29.04
C PRO A 40 14.50 2.61 30.39
N ALA A 41 14.27 1.51 31.10
CA ALA A 41 14.84 1.27 32.43
C ALA A 41 16.39 1.23 32.36
N PRO A 42 17.09 1.62 33.43
CA PRO A 42 18.53 1.46 33.49
C PRO A 42 18.90 0.00 33.23
N GLY A 43 19.80 -0.26 32.25
CA GLY A 43 20.19 -1.59 31.83
C GLY A 43 19.30 -2.25 30.76
N ALA A 44 18.33 -1.50 30.21
CA ALA A 44 17.54 -1.95 29.06
C ALA A 44 18.44 -2.35 27.88
N ARG A 45 18.11 -3.43 27.18
CA ARG A 45 18.81 -3.85 25.96
C ARG A 45 18.61 -2.81 24.86
N ARG A 46 19.72 -2.51 24.18
CA ARG A 46 19.77 -1.50 23.13
C ARG A 46 19.52 -2.09 21.76
N VAL A 47 18.62 -1.49 21.03
CA VAL A 47 18.31 -1.85 19.65
C VAL A 47 18.54 -0.66 18.72
N VAL A 48 19.24 -0.90 17.63
CA VAL A 48 19.39 0.06 16.55
C VAL A 48 18.49 -0.35 15.38
N ALA A 49 17.53 0.52 15.03
CA ALA A 49 16.72 0.38 13.83
C ALA A 49 17.31 1.24 12.70
N LEU A 50 17.49 0.64 11.54
CA LEU A 50 18.09 1.26 10.35
C LEU A 50 16.98 1.60 9.36
N GLY A 51 16.64 2.89 9.25
CA GLY A 51 15.50 3.41 8.48
C GLY A 51 14.29 3.71 9.35
N ALA A 52 13.61 4.82 9.06
CA ALA A 52 12.42 5.30 9.76
C ALA A 52 11.17 5.32 8.84
N GLY A 53 11.06 4.38 7.92
CA GLY A 53 9.81 4.07 7.22
C GLY A 53 8.83 3.35 8.15
N VAL A 54 7.67 2.95 7.63
CA VAL A 54 6.64 2.22 8.40
C VAL A 54 7.22 1.02 9.14
N ALA A 55 8.12 0.27 8.51
CA ALA A 55 8.77 -0.89 9.12
C ALA A 55 9.62 -0.51 10.34
N GLY A 56 10.47 0.53 10.21
CA GLY A 56 11.33 0.97 11.31
C GLY A 56 10.56 1.61 12.46
N LEU A 57 9.55 2.43 12.14
CA LEU A 57 8.66 3.02 13.14
C LEU A 57 7.85 1.95 13.88
N THR A 58 7.34 0.93 13.17
CA THR A 58 6.65 -0.21 13.81
C THR A 58 7.58 -0.99 14.73
N ALA A 59 8.80 -1.32 14.26
CA ALA A 59 9.75 -2.04 15.09
C ALA A 59 10.11 -1.24 16.35
N ALA A 60 10.31 0.08 16.21
CA ALA A 60 10.59 0.95 17.36
C ALA A 60 9.41 1.00 18.33
N HIS A 61 8.17 1.09 17.81
CA HIS A 61 6.95 1.09 18.62
C HIS A 61 6.83 -0.19 19.45
N GLU A 62 6.87 -1.34 18.77
CA GLU A 62 6.73 -2.64 19.42
C GLU A 62 7.83 -2.91 20.46
N LEU A 63 9.06 -2.49 20.19
CA LEU A 63 10.18 -2.66 21.11
C LEU A 63 10.12 -1.71 22.30
N ALA A 64 9.78 -0.43 22.07
CA ALA A 64 9.71 0.56 23.14
C ALA A 64 8.60 0.21 24.16
N GLU A 65 7.44 -0.25 23.69
CA GLU A 65 6.37 -0.77 24.58
C GLU A 65 6.80 -2.00 25.40
N ARG A 66 7.87 -2.70 24.97
CA ARG A 66 8.44 -3.87 25.66
C ARG A 66 9.70 -3.55 26.45
N GLY A 67 10.00 -2.26 26.64
CA GLY A 67 11.07 -1.79 27.53
C GLY A 67 12.47 -1.80 26.91
N TYR A 68 12.63 -1.97 25.61
CA TYR A 68 13.90 -1.84 24.92
C TYR A 68 14.29 -0.37 24.71
N ALA A 69 15.58 -0.08 24.79
CA ALA A 69 16.12 1.23 24.43
C ALA A 69 16.38 1.28 22.91
N VAL A 70 15.56 2.03 22.18
CA VAL A 70 15.59 2.03 20.70
C VAL A 70 16.15 3.36 20.18
N THR A 71 17.12 3.26 19.26
CA THR A 71 17.62 4.38 18.46
C THR A 71 17.37 4.11 16.99
N VAL A 72 16.69 5.02 16.30
CA VAL A 72 16.36 4.93 14.87
C VAL A 72 17.26 5.87 14.07
N TYR A 73 17.93 5.34 13.04
CA TYR A 73 18.76 6.10 12.10
C TYR A 73 18.03 6.28 10.77
N GLU A 74 17.86 7.54 10.35
CA GLU A 74 17.15 7.89 9.13
C GLU A 74 17.92 8.96 8.34
N ARG A 75 18.04 8.73 7.01
CA ARG A 75 18.83 9.63 6.14
C ARG A 75 18.13 10.95 5.80
N ARG A 76 16.79 11.00 5.76
CA ARG A 76 16.04 12.17 5.30
C ARG A 76 14.93 12.60 6.27
N ALA A 77 13.81 11.87 6.26
CA ALA A 77 12.62 12.20 7.02
C ALA A 77 11.88 10.93 7.43
N LEU A 78 11.11 11.03 8.51
CA LEU A 78 10.28 9.94 9.00
C LEU A 78 9.16 9.59 8.01
N GLY A 79 8.66 8.36 8.11
CA GLY A 79 7.59 7.84 7.25
C GLY A 79 8.08 7.12 5.98
N GLY A 80 9.34 7.35 5.56
CA GLY A 80 9.91 6.68 4.37
C GLY A 80 9.08 6.95 3.12
N LYS A 81 8.68 5.89 2.39
CA LYS A 81 7.80 5.97 1.20
C LYS A 81 6.33 6.29 1.55
N ALA A 82 5.98 6.34 2.84
CA ALA A 82 4.63 6.65 3.31
C ALA A 82 4.52 8.07 3.91
N ARG A 83 5.42 8.99 3.58
CA ARG A 83 5.39 10.37 4.08
C ARG A 83 4.65 11.32 3.15
N SER A 84 4.12 12.41 3.70
CA SER A 84 3.93 13.64 2.96
C SER A 84 5.16 14.55 3.08
N MET A 85 5.21 15.59 2.27
CA MET A 85 6.33 16.54 2.20
C MET A 85 5.79 17.96 2.07
N ASP A 86 6.55 18.91 2.61
CA ASP A 86 6.29 20.32 2.37
C ASP A 86 6.83 20.74 1.00
N VAL A 87 6.05 21.45 0.21
CA VAL A 87 6.53 22.08 -1.03
C VAL A 87 7.40 23.28 -0.67
N PRO A 88 8.70 23.25 -1.00
CA PRO A 88 9.62 24.31 -0.59
C PRO A 88 9.21 25.68 -1.13
N GLY A 89 9.24 26.69 -0.28
CA GLY A 89 8.97 28.07 -0.65
C GLY A 89 7.52 28.39 -1.05
N SER A 90 6.56 27.49 -0.79
CA SER A 90 5.15 27.72 -1.09
C SER A 90 4.40 28.51 -0.01
N ALA A 91 4.84 28.46 1.24
CA ALA A 91 4.19 29.11 2.36
C ALA A 91 4.23 30.65 2.27
N ARG A 92 3.10 31.32 2.52
CA ARG A 92 2.97 32.78 2.59
C ARG A 92 1.98 33.16 3.69
N GLY A 93 2.16 34.35 4.26
CA GLY A 93 1.19 34.93 5.18
C GLY A 93 0.93 34.11 6.46
N GLY A 94 1.94 33.40 6.95
CA GLY A 94 1.84 32.57 8.16
C GLY A 94 1.16 31.20 7.95
N ARG A 95 0.79 30.85 6.69
CA ARG A 95 0.24 29.55 6.35
C ARG A 95 1.33 28.47 6.30
N ARG A 96 0.90 27.22 6.39
CA ARG A 96 1.77 26.06 6.16
C ARG A 96 2.19 25.97 4.69
N PRO A 97 3.31 25.32 4.37
CA PRO A 97 3.61 24.95 2.99
C PRO A 97 2.50 24.13 2.36
N LEU A 98 2.38 24.15 1.03
CA LEU A 98 1.51 23.24 0.30
C LEU A 98 1.94 21.79 0.59
N PRO A 99 1.01 20.89 0.97
CA PRO A 99 1.35 19.50 1.27
C PRO A 99 1.48 18.69 -0.02
N ALA A 100 2.50 17.84 -0.10
CA ALA A 100 2.71 16.92 -1.21
C ALA A 100 2.85 15.48 -0.67
N GLU A 101 2.24 14.54 -1.33
CA GLU A 101 2.35 13.11 -1.00
C GLU A 101 3.50 12.47 -1.80
N HIS A 102 4.25 11.59 -1.16
CA HIS A 102 5.27 10.81 -1.86
C HIS A 102 4.66 9.92 -2.95
N GLY A 103 3.48 9.41 -2.72
CA GLY A 103 2.73 8.56 -3.63
C GLY A 103 1.34 8.24 -3.10
N PHE A 104 0.72 7.25 -3.68
CA PHE A 104 -0.64 6.84 -3.46
C PHE A 104 -0.93 6.41 -2.00
N ARG A 105 -2.01 6.91 -1.42
CA ARG A 105 -2.47 6.56 -0.08
C ARG A 105 -3.74 5.74 -0.15
N PHE A 106 -3.57 4.46 0.12
CA PHE A 106 -4.65 3.49 0.09
C PHE A 106 -4.48 2.53 1.28
N ILE A 107 -5.42 2.57 2.20
CA ILE A 107 -5.42 1.73 3.42
C ILE A 107 -6.69 0.88 3.40
N PRO A 108 -6.71 -0.17 2.58
CA PRO A 108 -7.90 -0.99 2.38
C PRO A 108 -8.29 -1.78 3.64
N GLY A 109 -9.55 -2.20 3.69
CA GLY A 109 -10.09 -3.01 4.77
C GLY A 109 -9.44 -4.38 4.96
N ILE A 110 -8.63 -4.83 4.00
CA ILE A 110 -7.84 -6.06 4.12
C ILE A 110 -6.61 -5.93 5.03
N TYR A 111 -6.26 -4.71 5.43
CA TYR A 111 -5.17 -4.45 6.36
C TYR A 111 -5.63 -4.66 7.79
N HIS A 112 -4.83 -5.33 8.62
CA HIS A 112 -5.09 -5.61 10.03
C HIS A 112 -3.94 -5.21 10.95
N ASN A 113 -2.69 -5.44 10.53
CA ASN A 113 -1.50 -5.15 11.34
C ASN A 113 -1.27 -3.64 11.46
N LEU A 114 -1.32 -2.93 10.34
CA LEU A 114 -1.17 -1.48 10.33
C LEU A 114 -2.31 -0.76 11.11
N PRO A 115 -3.59 -1.07 10.89
CA PRO A 115 -4.70 -0.55 11.68
C PRO A 115 -4.57 -0.79 13.17
N ASP A 116 -4.10 -1.95 13.60
CA ASP A 116 -3.83 -2.22 15.02
C ASP A 116 -2.75 -1.28 15.58
N THR A 117 -1.68 -1.02 14.83
CA THR A 117 -0.67 -0.03 15.22
C THR A 117 -1.27 1.39 15.26
N MET A 118 -2.08 1.79 14.26
CA MET A 118 -2.69 3.12 14.19
C MET A 118 -3.59 3.41 15.38
N ARG A 119 -4.32 2.41 15.89
CA ARG A 119 -5.17 2.54 17.08
C ARG A 119 -4.40 2.82 18.37
N ARG A 120 -3.12 2.47 18.41
CA ARG A 120 -2.25 2.70 19.57
C ARG A 120 -1.48 4.02 19.53
N ILE A 121 -1.57 4.78 18.43
CA ILE A 121 -0.93 6.08 18.28
C ILE A 121 -1.92 7.17 18.72
N PRO A 122 -1.69 7.89 19.82
CA PRO A 122 -2.60 8.92 20.28
C PRO A 122 -2.76 10.06 19.28
N PHE A 123 -3.99 10.54 19.12
CA PHE A 123 -4.30 11.74 18.34
C PHE A 123 -5.32 12.61 19.09
N PRO A 124 -5.12 13.93 19.19
CA PRO A 124 -6.04 14.81 19.93
C PRO A 124 -7.47 14.74 19.41
N GLY A 125 -8.41 14.45 20.30
CA GLY A 125 -9.83 14.38 19.96
C GLY A 125 -10.33 13.02 19.47
N ASN A 126 -9.44 12.08 19.14
CA ASN A 126 -9.79 10.75 18.66
C ASN A 126 -9.85 9.72 19.78
N ALA A 127 -10.83 8.82 19.72
CA ALA A 127 -10.99 7.73 20.69
C ALA A 127 -10.09 6.53 20.37
N ALA A 128 -9.85 6.26 19.09
CA ALA A 128 -9.00 5.17 18.61
C ALA A 128 -7.72 5.69 17.92
N GLY A 129 -7.15 6.77 18.45
CA GLY A 129 -5.90 7.34 17.96
C GLY A 129 -5.96 7.75 16.50
N VAL A 130 -4.84 7.63 15.79
CA VAL A 130 -4.76 8.02 14.36
C VAL A 130 -5.62 7.13 13.44
N TRP A 131 -6.15 6.00 13.93
CA TRP A 131 -7.13 5.19 13.22
C TRP A 131 -8.39 5.99 12.85
N ASP A 132 -8.84 6.88 13.73
CA ASP A 132 -10.03 7.70 13.51
C ASP A 132 -9.82 8.79 12.45
N ASN A 133 -8.59 8.99 11.99
CA ASN A 133 -8.26 9.86 10.85
C ASN A 133 -8.47 9.16 9.49
N LEU A 134 -8.94 7.90 9.48
CA LEU A 134 -9.24 7.18 8.25
C LEU A 134 -10.68 7.45 7.81
N VAL A 135 -10.84 7.95 6.60
CA VAL A 135 -12.14 8.19 5.97
C VAL A 135 -12.34 7.28 4.76
N ALA A 136 -13.58 6.88 4.52
CA ALA A 136 -13.94 6.04 3.39
C ALA A 136 -14.35 6.88 2.19
N PRO A 137 -13.67 6.79 1.05
CA PRO A 137 -14.18 7.26 -0.21
C PRO A 137 -15.50 6.61 -0.57
N ARG A 138 -16.36 7.34 -1.31
CA ARG A 138 -17.72 6.87 -1.64
C ARG A 138 -17.79 6.17 -2.96
N GLU A 139 -16.90 6.54 -3.88
CA GLU A 139 -16.93 6.12 -5.28
C GLU A 139 -15.52 5.83 -5.78
N MET A 140 -15.46 5.09 -6.87
CA MET A 140 -14.25 4.91 -7.68
C MET A 140 -14.57 5.23 -9.14
N MET A 141 -13.56 5.63 -9.90
CA MET A 141 -13.70 5.95 -11.32
C MET A 141 -12.55 5.35 -12.13
N PHE A 142 -12.90 4.67 -13.20
CA PHE A 142 -11.98 4.31 -14.27
C PHE A 142 -12.22 5.28 -15.42
N ALA A 143 -11.38 6.31 -15.50
CA ALA A 143 -11.47 7.30 -16.54
C ALA A 143 -10.97 6.74 -17.87
N ARG A 144 -11.72 7.01 -18.91
CA ARG A 144 -11.46 6.56 -20.27
C ARG A 144 -11.06 7.76 -21.12
N ALA A 145 -10.33 7.52 -22.18
CA ALA A 145 -9.96 8.57 -23.14
C ALA A 145 -10.66 8.37 -24.49
N ALA A 146 -10.58 9.38 -25.35
CA ALA A 146 -11.11 9.37 -26.72
C ALA A 146 -12.65 9.25 -26.80
N GLY A 147 -13.35 9.96 -25.91
CA GLY A 147 -14.81 10.04 -25.88
C GLY A 147 -15.52 8.78 -25.42
N ARG A 148 -14.78 7.86 -24.79
CA ARG A 148 -15.37 6.66 -24.20
C ARG A 148 -15.99 7.00 -22.85
N GLU A 149 -17.12 6.37 -22.55
CA GLU A 149 -17.80 6.56 -21.27
C GLU A 149 -16.94 6.08 -20.09
N ASP A 150 -16.77 6.95 -19.08
CA ASP A 150 -16.11 6.60 -17.83
C ASP A 150 -16.92 5.55 -17.06
N LEU A 151 -16.20 4.66 -16.40
CA LEU A 151 -16.81 3.68 -15.49
C LEU A 151 -16.74 4.24 -14.08
N ARG A 152 -17.83 4.81 -13.61
CA ARG A 152 -17.97 5.37 -12.26
C ARG A 152 -19.00 4.60 -11.47
N GLY A 153 -18.69 4.28 -10.24
CA GLY A 153 -19.64 3.60 -9.37
C GLY A 153 -19.28 3.69 -7.90
N PRO A 154 -20.25 3.39 -7.02
CA PRO A 154 -20.01 3.33 -5.60
C PRO A 154 -19.03 2.20 -5.28
N ILE A 155 -18.22 2.40 -4.23
CA ILE A 155 -17.39 1.34 -3.68
C ILE A 155 -18.33 0.37 -2.96
N PRO A 156 -18.41 -0.91 -3.40
CA PRO A 156 -19.33 -1.85 -2.81
C PRO A 156 -18.88 -2.22 -1.38
N TRP A 157 -19.76 -1.97 -0.42
CA TRP A 157 -19.52 -2.32 0.97
C TRP A 157 -20.83 -2.80 1.63
N PRO A 158 -21.16 -4.10 1.55
CA PRO A 158 -22.40 -4.65 2.10
C PRO A 158 -22.43 -4.72 3.63
N GLY A 159 -21.32 -4.38 4.31
CA GLY A 159 -21.21 -4.46 5.76
C GLY A 159 -21.03 -5.88 6.31
N HIS A 160 -21.89 -6.80 5.97
CA HIS A 160 -21.80 -8.22 6.37
C HIS A 160 -22.41 -9.12 5.30
N SER A 161 -21.67 -10.16 4.92
CA SER A 161 -22.17 -11.23 4.07
C SER A 161 -22.58 -12.44 4.90
N PRO A 162 -23.60 -13.21 4.50
CA PRO A 162 -23.93 -14.48 5.17
C PRO A 162 -22.72 -15.41 5.18
N ALA A 163 -22.56 -16.17 6.27
CA ALA A 163 -21.52 -17.18 6.37
C ALA A 163 -21.79 -18.33 5.40
N GLY A 164 -20.72 -18.96 4.90
CA GLY A 164 -20.83 -20.24 4.16
C GLY A 164 -21.18 -20.08 2.69
N LEU A 165 -20.61 -19.08 1.99
CA LEU A 165 -20.76 -18.97 0.54
C LEU A 165 -20.10 -20.15 -0.18
N THR A 166 -20.87 -20.84 -1.02
CA THR A 166 -20.35 -21.84 -1.93
C THR A 166 -19.51 -21.18 -3.05
N PRO A 167 -18.58 -21.91 -3.69
CA PRO A 167 -17.87 -21.39 -4.87
C PRO A 167 -18.78 -20.81 -5.95
N GLU A 168 -19.95 -21.42 -6.17
CA GLU A 168 -20.91 -20.94 -7.16
C GLU A 168 -21.63 -19.65 -6.74
N GLU A 169 -21.85 -19.44 -5.46
CA GLU A 169 -22.40 -18.17 -4.95
C GLU A 169 -21.37 -17.05 -5.04
N ILE A 170 -20.10 -17.34 -4.74
CA ILE A 170 -18.99 -16.40 -4.97
C ILE A 170 -18.90 -16.04 -6.45
N ARG A 171 -18.98 -17.03 -7.35
CA ARG A 171 -18.99 -16.84 -8.79
C ARG A 171 -20.09 -15.89 -9.24
N ARG A 172 -21.32 -16.12 -8.80
CA ARG A 172 -22.49 -15.28 -9.15
C ARG A 172 -22.35 -13.86 -8.61
N ALA A 173 -21.89 -13.69 -7.37
CA ALA A 173 -21.67 -12.39 -6.77
C ALA A 173 -20.62 -11.58 -7.54
N LEU A 174 -19.48 -12.18 -7.84
CA LEU A 174 -18.40 -11.54 -8.62
C LEU A 174 -18.86 -11.18 -10.03
N ALA A 175 -19.55 -12.09 -10.73
CA ALA A 175 -20.08 -11.81 -12.07
C ALA A 175 -21.03 -10.61 -12.04
N GLY A 176 -21.93 -10.54 -11.07
CA GLY A 176 -22.85 -9.40 -10.91
C GLY A 176 -22.14 -8.08 -10.66
N ILE A 177 -21.15 -8.07 -9.76
CA ILE A 177 -20.34 -6.87 -9.45
C ILE A 177 -19.57 -6.41 -10.69
N LEU A 178 -18.84 -7.31 -11.34
CA LEU A 178 -18.00 -6.96 -12.50
C LEU A 178 -18.82 -6.54 -13.72
N GLN A 179 -19.95 -7.17 -13.98
CA GLN A 179 -20.85 -6.74 -15.07
C GLN A 179 -21.44 -5.34 -14.82
N THR A 180 -21.76 -5.03 -13.58
CA THR A 180 -22.30 -3.71 -13.22
C THR A 180 -21.25 -2.62 -13.31
N LEU A 181 -20.03 -2.90 -12.82
CA LEU A 181 -18.95 -1.90 -12.73
C LEU A 181 -18.18 -1.74 -14.04
N LEU A 182 -17.86 -2.84 -14.74
CA LEU A 182 -16.87 -2.81 -15.82
C LEU A 182 -17.45 -2.84 -17.23
N ARG A 183 -18.73 -3.18 -17.39
CA ARG A 183 -19.44 -3.23 -18.68
C ARG A 183 -18.68 -4.00 -19.79
N LEU A 184 -17.92 -5.02 -19.39
CA LEU A 184 -17.20 -5.89 -20.31
C LEU A 184 -18.17 -6.86 -21.02
N PRO A 185 -17.78 -7.43 -22.17
CA PRO A 185 -18.54 -8.49 -22.81
C PRO A 185 -18.85 -9.62 -21.80
N PRO A 186 -20.09 -10.12 -21.74
CA PRO A 186 -20.49 -11.11 -20.74
C PRO A 186 -19.63 -12.37 -20.71
N HIS A 187 -19.17 -12.84 -21.87
CA HIS A 187 -18.30 -14.02 -21.96
C HIS A 187 -16.90 -13.77 -21.40
N GLU A 188 -16.34 -12.55 -21.55
CA GLU A 188 -15.04 -12.17 -20.98
C GLU A 188 -15.14 -12.02 -19.46
N THR A 189 -16.24 -11.40 -18.97
CA THR A 189 -16.52 -11.31 -17.54
C THR A 189 -16.66 -12.71 -16.93
N ALA A 190 -17.42 -13.61 -17.55
CA ALA A 190 -17.58 -14.97 -17.08
C ALA A 190 -16.24 -15.72 -17.04
N TYR A 191 -15.42 -15.57 -18.09
CA TYR A 191 -14.11 -16.18 -18.15
C TYR A 191 -13.19 -15.67 -17.02
N PHE A 192 -13.14 -14.36 -16.81
CA PHE A 192 -12.32 -13.78 -15.72
C PHE A 192 -12.76 -14.30 -14.34
N VAL A 193 -14.08 -14.35 -14.09
CA VAL A 193 -14.63 -14.90 -12.85
C VAL A 193 -14.24 -16.36 -12.65
N ASP A 194 -14.26 -17.16 -13.71
CA ASP A 194 -13.80 -18.56 -13.66
C ASP A 194 -12.30 -18.64 -13.33
N ARG A 195 -11.45 -17.75 -13.88
CA ARG A 195 -10.03 -17.69 -13.51
C ARG A 195 -9.83 -17.29 -12.04
N VAL A 196 -10.58 -16.30 -11.55
CA VAL A 196 -10.57 -15.95 -10.12
C VAL A 196 -10.97 -17.17 -9.28
N LEU A 197 -12.01 -17.90 -9.65
CA LEU A 197 -12.44 -19.09 -8.94
C LEU A 197 -11.38 -20.21 -8.95
N VAL A 198 -10.69 -20.42 -10.08
CA VAL A 198 -9.53 -21.31 -10.14
C VAL A 198 -8.49 -20.93 -9.10
N PHE A 199 -8.15 -19.65 -8.99
CA PHE A 199 -7.18 -19.19 -8.00
C PHE A 199 -7.69 -19.40 -6.57
N LEU A 200 -8.92 -19.00 -6.28
CA LEU A 200 -9.53 -19.10 -4.95
C LEU A 200 -9.57 -20.54 -4.43
N THR A 201 -9.76 -21.50 -5.32
CA THR A 201 -9.85 -22.94 -4.98
C THR A 201 -8.53 -23.69 -5.14
N SER A 202 -7.46 -23.03 -5.58
CA SER A 202 -6.13 -23.63 -5.69
C SER A 202 -5.52 -23.86 -4.30
N CYS A 203 -4.90 -25.03 -4.11
CA CYS A 203 -4.13 -25.34 -2.92
C CYS A 203 -2.83 -24.52 -2.85
N ASP A 204 -2.26 -24.43 -1.67
CA ASP A 204 -1.04 -23.63 -1.44
C ASP A 204 0.13 -24.12 -2.31
N GLU A 205 0.30 -25.44 -2.45
CA GLU A 205 1.35 -26.03 -3.29
C GLU A 205 1.22 -25.60 -4.76
N ARG A 206 -0.01 -25.58 -5.33
CA ARG A 206 -0.23 -25.09 -6.68
C ARG A 206 0.03 -23.59 -6.80
N ARG A 207 -0.38 -22.82 -5.79
CA ARG A 207 -0.13 -21.37 -5.77
C ARG A 207 1.37 -21.05 -5.76
N GLU A 208 2.14 -21.77 -4.95
CA GLU A 208 3.58 -21.54 -4.79
C GLU A 208 4.39 -22.08 -5.98
N GLU A 209 4.04 -23.22 -6.55
CA GLU A 209 4.85 -23.88 -7.59
C GLU A 209 4.40 -23.56 -9.01
N VAL A 210 3.09 -23.34 -9.24
CA VAL A 210 2.54 -23.06 -10.57
C VAL A 210 2.24 -21.58 -10.73
N TRP A 211 1.38 -21.01 -9.85
CA TRP A 211 0.92 -19.64 -10.02
C TRP A 211 2.01 -18.61 -9.70
N GLU A 212 2.97 -18.93 -8.86
CA GLU A 212 4.15 -18.07 -8.64
C GLU A 212 5.02 -17.94 -9.90
N ARG A 213 5.00 -18.93 -10.79
CA ARG A 213 5.77 -18.96 -12.04
C ARG A 213 4.94 -18.63 -13.28
N THR A 214 3.68 -18.31 -13.10
CA THR A 214 2.76 -17.97 -14.17
C THR A 214 2.52 -16.46 -14.17
N PRO A 215 2.86 -15.73 -15.25
CA PRO A 215 2.50 -14.32 -15.37
C PRO A 215 0.98 -14.12 -15.27
N TRP A 216 0.58 -12.99 -14.68
CA TRP A 216 -0.85 -12.65 -14.59
C TRP A 216 -1.51 -12.53 -15.96
N TRP A 217 -0.80 -11.96 -16.93
CA TRP A 217 -1.23 -11.87 -18.33
C TRP A 217 -1.64 -13.24 -18.91
N ASP A 218 -0.80 -14.25 -18.70
CA ASP A 218 -1.04 -15.60 -19.18
C ASP A 218 -2.17 -16.28 -18.41
N PHE A 219 -2.22 -16.08 -17.09
CA PHE A 219 -3.25 -16.66 -16.24
C PHE A 219 -4.65 -16.19 -16.64
N VAL A 220 -4.83 -14.90 -16.92
CA VAL A 220 -6.11 -14.35 -17.36
C VAL A 220 -6.29 -14.40 -18.88
N ARG A 221 -5.34 -14.97 -19.63
CA ARG A 221 -5.33 -15.09 -21.09
C ARG A 221 -5.57 -13.77 -21.82
N ALA A 222 -4.97 -12.70 -21.33
CA ALA A 222 -5.18 -11.37 -21.83
C ALA A 222 -4.95 -11.25 -23.35
N GLU A 223 -4.01 -12.01 -23.92
CA GLU A 223 -3.70 -12.03 -25.35
C GLU A 223 -4.92 -12.33 -26.24
N ARG A 224 -5.87 -13.12 -25.75
CA ARG A 224 -7.04 -13.56 -26.50
C ARG A 224 -8.30 -12.72 -26.26
N MET A 225 -8.21 -11.70 -25.40
CA MET A 225 -9.34 -10.90 -24.94
C MET A 225 -9.37 -9.52 -25.61
N SER A 226 -10.48 -8.82 -25.44
CA SER A 226 -10.65 -7.44 -25.94
C SER A 226 -9.63 -6.46 -25.33
N ASN A 227 -9.46 -5.32 -25.98
CA ASN A 227 -8.60 -4.25 -25.44
C ASN A 227 -9.10 -3.74 -24.08
N GLU A 228 -10.40 -3.67 -23.89
CA GLU A 228 -11.05 -3.28 -22.64
C GLU A 228 -10.68 -4.24 -21.51
N TYR A 229 -10.81 -5.53 -21.75
CA TYR A 229 -10.41 -6.56 -20.79
C TYR A 229 -8.91 -6.43 -20.42
N ARG A 230 -8.03 -6.31 -21.42
CA ARG A 230 -6.58 -6.17 -21.21
C ARG A 230 -6.26 -4.96 -20.34
N ARG A 231 -6.86 -3.81 -20.66
CA ARG A 231 -6.60 -2.55 -19.95
C ARG A 231 -7.12 -2.56 -18.52
N ILE A 232 -8.33 -3.10 -18.29
CA ILE A 232 -8.97 -3.08 -16.97
C ILE A 232 -8.48 -4.25 -16.10
N LEU A 233 -8.57 -5.48 -16.61
CA LEU A 233 -8.36 -6.68 -15.79
C LEU A 233 -6.95 -7.27 -15.85
N ALA A 234 -6.14 -6.93 -16.85
CA ALA A 234 -4.74 -7.29 -16.84
C ALA A 234 -3.87 -6.13 -16.33
N VAL A 235 -3.82 -5.00 -17.04
CA VAL A 235 -2.95 -3.86 -16.72
C VAL A 235 -3.46 -3.05 -15.53
N GLY A 236 -4.78 -2.78 -15.46
CA GLY A 236 -5.38 -1.92 -14.44
C GLY A 236 -5.21 -2.43 -13.01
N ILE A 237 -5.20 -3.74 -12.81
CA ILE A 237 -5.01 -4.35 -11.49
C ILE A 237 -3.56 -4.76 -11.19
N THR A 238 -2.64 -4.54 -12.10
CA THR A 238 -1.21 -4.78 -11.93
C THR A 238 -0.42 -3.48 -12.04
N ARG A 239 -0.16 -2.98 -13.27
CA ARG A 239 0.69 -1.83 -13.50
C ARG A 239 0.20 -0.56 -12.80
N ASN A 240 -1.11 -0.29 -12.87
CA ASN A 240 -1.68 0.92 -12.29
C ASN A 240 -1.70 0.93 -10.75
N ILE A 241 -1.73 -0.24 -10.11
CA ILE A 241 -1.84 -0.34 -8.64
C ILE A 241 -0.48 -0.62 -7.99
N VAL A 242 0.35 -1.48 -8.62
CA VAL A 242 1.58 -2.01 -7.99
C VAL A 242 2.80 -1.93 -8.89
N ALA A 243 2.75 -1.10 -9.93
CA ALA A 243 3.83 -0.84 -10.89
C ALA A 243 4.44 -2.09 -11.57
N THR A 244 3.93 -3.29 -11.34
CA THR A 244 4.41 -4.52 -11.99
C THR A 244 3.65 -4.74 -13.29
N LYS A 245 4.35 -4.96 -14.41
CA LYS A 245 3.73 -5.26 -15.70
C LYS A 245 2.96 -6.58 -15.62
N ALA A 246 1.79 -6.64 -16.26
CA ALA A 246 0.94 -7.85 -16.24
C ALA A 246 1.66 -9.08 -16.81
N GLU A 247 2.53 -8.89 -17.79
CA GLU A 247 3.34 -9.90 -18.47
C GLU A 247 4.42 -10.49 -17.57
N GLU A 248 4.76 -9.83 -16.47
CA GLU A 248 5.82 -10.22 -15.54
C GLU A 248 5.26 -10.55 -14.15
N ALA A 249 4.12 -9.97 -13.76
CA ALA A 249 3.55 -10.06 -12.42
C ALA A 249 3.20 -11.51 -12.04
N SER A 250 3.65 -11.96 -10.86
CA SER A 250 3.29 -13.27 -10.31
C SER A 250 1.77 -13.39 -10.11
N THR A 251 1.16 -14.40 -10.72
CA THR A 251 -0.26 -14.73 -10.51
C THR A 251 -0.54 -15.02 -9.04
N ARG A 252 0.40 -15.63 -8.32
CA ARG A 252 0.24 -15.88 -6.89
C ARG A 252 0.09 -14.58 -6.12
N THR A 253 0.95 -13.61 -6.36
CA THR A 253 0.90 -12.31 -5.67
C THR A 253 -0.37 -11.54 -6.00
N VAL A 254 -0.67 -11.38 -7.30
CA VAL A 254 -1.89 -10.67 -7.75
C VAL A 254 -3.15 -11.38 -7.27
N GLY A 255 -3.19 -12.71 -7.39
CA GLY A 255 -4.34 -13.52 -6.97
C GLY A 255 -4.57 -13.52 -5.45
N THR A 256 -3.50 -13.52 -4.63
CA THR A 256 -3.61 -13.45 -3.17
C THR A 256 -4.21 -12.11 -2.73
N LEU A 257 -3.75 -11.01 -3.33
CA LEU A 257 -4.34 -9.70 -3.10
C LEU A 257 -5.80 -9.65 -3.58
N GLY A 258 -6.06 -10.18 -4.79
CA GLY A 258 -7.40 -10.29 -5.35
C GLY A 258 -8.35 -11.10 -4.48
N GLU A 259 -7.91 -12.24 -3.90
CA GLU A 259 -8.69 -13.04 -2.94
C GLU A 259 -9.11 -12.20 -1.74
N ALA A 260 -8.19 -11.44 -1.15
CA ALA A 260 -8.48 -10.59 -0.01
C ALA A 260 -9.50 -9.50 -0.36
N PHE A 261 -9.37 -8.84 -1.51
CA PHE A 261 -10.33 -7.83 -1.96
C PHE A 261 -11.70 -8.42 -2.27
N VAL A 262 -11.78 -9.59 -2.91
CA VAL A 262 -13.03 -10.28 -3.15
C VAL A 262 -13.79 -10.49 -1.84
N PHE A 263 -13.13 -11.01 -0.82
CA PHE A 263 -13.78 -11.25 0.46
C PHE A 263 -14.06 -9.95 1.23
N ASN A 264 -13.21 -8.92 1.12
CA ASN A 264 -13.49 -7.60 1.69
C ASN A 264 -14.77 -7.00 1.10
N VAL A 265 -14.92 -7.01 -0.23
CA VAL A 265 -16.14 -6.55 -0.91
C VAL A 265 -17.37 -7.38 -0.52
N LEU A 266 -17.18 -8.66 -0.21
CA LEU A 266 -18.24 -9.53 0.33
C LEU A 266 -18.45 -9.34 1.86
N GLY A 267 -17.81 -8.33 2.49
CA GLY A 267 -17.95 -8.02 3.92
C GLY A 267 -17.27 -9.02 4.84
N ARG A 268 -16.22 -9.70 4.39
CA ARG A 268 -15.52 -10.74 5.15
C ARG A 268 -14.01 -10.50 5.20
N GLY A 269 -13.40 -10.87 6.32
CA GLY A 269 -11.96 -10.70 6.52
C GLY A 269 -11.52 -9.25 6.41
N ALA A 270 -12.36 -8.31 6.84
CA ALA A 270 -12.16 -6.89 6.68
C ALA A 270 -12.09 -6.18 8.02
N ASP A 271 -11.19 -5.23 8.12
CA ASP A 271 -11.11 -4.24 9.20
C ASP A 271 -11.67 -2.88 8.71
N GLY A 272 -12.83 -2.90 8.09
CA GLY A 272 -13.53 -1.73 7.56
C GLY A 272 -13.76 -1.79 6.04
N PRO A 273 -14.17 -0.66 5.43
CA PRO A 273 -14.52 -0.59 4.02
C PRO A 273 -13.33 -0.91 3.11
N PRO A 274 -13.60 -1.32 1.85
CA PRO A 274 -12.56 -1.71 0.90
C PRO A 274 -11.55 -0.61 0.57
N ASP A 275 -11.93 0.65 0.74
CA ASP A 275 -11.07 1.80 0.49
C ASP A 275 -11.11 2.77 1.66
N ARG A 276 -9.95 3.23 2.11
CA ARG A 276 -9.78 4.25 3.14
C ARG A 276 -8.56 5.10 2.82
N ILE A 277 -8.67 6.37 3.14
CA ILE A 277 -7.60 7.36 3.03
C ILE A 277 -7.53 8.19 4.31
N LEU A 278 -6.53 9.03 4.44
CA LEU A 278 -6.37 9.93 5.58
C LEU A 278 -7.17 11.23 5.37
N ASP A 279 -7.74 11.77 6.45
CA ASP A 279 -8.52 13.01 6.48
C ASP A 279 -7.68 14.28 6.65
N LEU A 280 -6.36 14.15 6.52
CA LEU A 280 -5.34 15.20 6.57
C LEU A 280 -4.13 14.75 5.72
N PRO A 281 -3.18 15.65 5.39
CA PRO A 281 -1.88 15.26 4.84
C PRO A 281 -1.22 14.17 5.70
N THR A 282 -0.56 13.21 5.05
CA THR A 282 -0.10 11.96 5.71
C THR A 282 0.75 12.23 6.96
N ASN A 283 1.65 13.19 6.93
CA ASN A 283 2.45 13.49 8.12
C ASN A 283 1.58 14.04 9.25
N GLU A 284 0.68 14.99 8.96
CA GLU A 284 -0.20 15.58 9.97
C GLU A 284 -1.18 14.55 10.57
N ALA A 285 -1.73 13.66 9.74
CA ALA A 285 -2.70 12.66 10.18
C ALA A 285 -2.07 11.49 10.93
N TRP A 286 -0.82 11.14 10.62
CA TRP A 286 -0.26 9.86 11.05
C TRP A 286 1.20 9.89 11.49
N ILE A 287 2.14 10.41 10.66
CA ILE A 287 3.58 10.24 10.93
C ILE A 287 4.05 11.12 12.09
N ASP A 288 3.67 12.39 12.13
CA ASP A 288 4.07 13.33 13.19
C ASP A 288 3.47 12.92 14.57
N PRO A 289 2.18 12.53 14.68
CA PRO A 289 1.65 11.94 15.91
C PRO A 289 2.40 10.67 16.34
N TRP A 290 2.80 9.82 15.38
CA TRP A 290 3.54 8.60 15.67
C TRP A 290 4.94 8.92 16.20
N GLU A 291 5.66 9.88 15.58
CA GLU A 291 6.94 10.35 16.09
C GLU A 291 6.82 10.88 17.51
N ALA A 292 5.83 11.75 17.77
CA ALA A 292 5.60 12.31 19.09
C ALA A 292 5.34 11.21 20.13
N HIS A 293 4.53 10.23 19.79
CA HIS A 293 4.26 9.08 20.65
C HIS A 293 5.53 8.27 20.93
N LEU A 294 6.30 7.92 19.91
CA LEU A 294 7.53 7.15 20.06
C LEU A 294 8.58 7.88 20.90
N ARG A 295 8.72 9.20 20.72
CA ARG A 295 9.58 10.04 21.57
C ARG A 295 9.12 10.02 23.04
N SER A 296 7.81 10.02 23.30
CA SER A 296 7.28 9.90 24.65
C SER A 296 7.56 8.53 25.30
N LEU A 297 7.75 7.49 24.49
CA LEU A 297 8.19 6.16 24.92
C LEU A 297 9.72 6.05 25.06
N GLY A 298 10.48 7.13 24.81
CA GLY A 298 11.94 7.15 24.95
C GLY A 298 12.71 6.69 23.70
N VAL A 299 12.06 6.60 22.54
CA VAL A 299 12.75 6.31 21.27
C VAL A 299 13.57 7.50 20.84
N GLU A 300 14.84 7.27 20.52
CA GLU A 300 15.72 8.29 19.95
C GLU A 300 15.70 8.23 18.43
N PHE A 301 15.63 9.41 17.77
CA PHE A 301 15.72 9.55 16.32
C PHE A 301 16.99 10.30 15.93
N ARG A 302 17.76 9.72 15.03
CA ARG A 302 18.96 10.27 14.39
C ARG A 302 18.66 10.57 12.92
N ILE A 303 18.02 11.72 12.67
CA ILE A 303 17.63 12.17 11.34
C ILE A 303 18.83 12.82 10.64
N GLY A 304 18.96 12.63 9.31
CA GLY A 304 20.11 13.06 8.51
C GLY A 304 21.28 12.07 8.53
N TRP A 305 21.12 10.91 9.16
CA TRP A 305 22.15 9.90 9.28
C TRP A 305 21.96 8.78 8.26
N THR A 306 22.94 8.60 7.38
CA THR A 306 22.93 7.55 6.34
C THR A 306 23.65 6.31 6.83
N VAL A 307 22.97 5.16 6.74
CA VAL A 307 23.58 3.84 6.97
C VAL A 307 24.47 3.48 5.78
N ARG A 308 25.74 3.17 6.05
CA ARG A 308 26.74 2.85 5.02
C ARG A 308 27.13 1.38 4.98
N GLU A 309 27.23 0.74 6.15
CA GLU A 309 27.75 -0.62 6.27
C GLU A 309 27.20 -1.32 7.51
N VAL A 310 26.82 -2.59 7.38
CA VAL A 310 26.57 -3.49 8.50
C VAL A 310 27.80 -4.37 8.67
N ARG A 311 28.53 -4.19 9.78
CA ARG A 311 29.78 -4.87 10.08
C ARG A 311 29.51 -6.21 10.75
N TYR A 312 30.13 -7.26 10.22
CA TYR A 312 29.99 -8.61 10.71
C TYR A 312 31.34 -9.16 11.15
N ALA A 313 31.43 -9.61 12.38
CA ALA A 313 32.59 -10.26 12.97
C ALA A 313 32.16 -11.26 14.05
N ASP A 314 32.93 -12.30 14.26
CA ASP A 314 32.74 -13.28 15.34
C ASP A 314 31.31 -13.86 15.39
N GLY A 315 30.75 -14.16 14.25
CA GLY A 315 29.42 -14.78 14.14
C GLY A 315 28.23 -13.85 14.37
N ARG A 316 28.44 -12.53 14.51
CA ARG A 316 27.40 -11.54 14.80
C ARG A 316 27.63 -10.18 14.13
N VAL A 317 26.64 -9.33 14.10
CA VAL A 317 26.84 -7.92 13.77
C VAL A 317 27.59 -7.25 14.91
N SER A 318 28.78 -6.71 14.61
CA SER A 318 29.65 -6.04 15.57
C SER A 318 29.38 -4.53 15.66
N GLY A 319 28.67 -3.96 14.69
CA GLY A 319 28.30 -2.55 14.64
C GLY A 319 27.81 -2.15 13.25
N VAL A 320 27.32 -0.93 13.15
CA VAL A 320 26.84 -0.33 11.91
C VAL A 320 27.61 0.98 11.65
N GLY A 321 28.20 1.09 10.47
CA GLY A 321 28.82 2.32 9.99
C GLY A 321 27.74 3.29 9.52
N VAL A 322 27.69 4.47 10.11
CA VAL A 322 26.75 5.55 9.76
C VAL A 322 27.51 6.83 9.45
N GLU A 323 26.93 7.66 8.59
CA GLU A 323 27.47 8.96 8.18
C GLU A 323 26.46 10.06 8.49
N GLY A 324 26.87 11.05 9.28
CA GLY A 324 26.05 12.18 9.71
C GLY A 324 25.89 13.25 8.64
N PRO A 325 25.03 14.25 8.91
CA PRO A 325 24.77 15.36 7.97
C PRO A 325 26.02 16.20 7.66
N ASP A 326 26.99 16.21 8.57
CA ASP A 326 28.30 16.89 8.43
C ASP A 326 29.35 16.03 7.69
N GLY A 327 28.98 14.83 7.23
CA GLY A 327 29.88 13.86 6.61
C GLY A 327 30.73 13.05 7.60
N ALA A 328 30.59 13.30 8.90
CA ALA A 328 31.31 12.55 9.92
C ALA A 328 30.85 11.08 9.96
N ARG A 329 31.79 10.16 9.96
CA ARG A 329 31.52 8.73 10.02
C ARG A 329 31.77 8.17 11.40
N GLN A 330 30.85 7.38 11.89
CA GLN A 330 30.98 6.67 13.16
C GLN A 330 30.49 5.24 13.08
N THR A 331 30.92 4.42 14.02
CA THR A 331 30.40 3.07 14.21
C THR A 331 29.47 3.06 15.41
N VAL A 332 28.24 2.64 15.19
CA VAL A 332 27.22 2.50 16.23
C VAL A 332 27.15 1.06 16.67
N THR A 333 27.14 0.83 18.00
CA THR A 333 27.04 -0.49 18.59
C THR A 333 25.78 -0.63 19.43
N ALA A 334 25.13 -1.80 19.36
CA ALA A 334 23.95 -2.17 20.13
C ALA A 334 23.94 -3.67 20.39
N ASP A 335 22.99 -4.12 21.21
CA ASP A 335 22.79 -5.56 21.44
C ASP A 335 22.15 -6.23 20.21
N HIS A 336 21.20 -5.53 19.56
CA HIS A 336 20.48 -5.99 18.38
C HIS A 336 20.35 -4.91 17.31
N TYR A 337 20.18 -5.34 16.06
CA TYR A 337 20.03 -4.47 14.89
C TYR A 337 18.86 -4.94 14.05
N ILE A 338 17.97 -4.01 13.66
CA ILE A 338 16.88 -4.26 12.71
C ILE A 338 17.13 -3.43 11.45
N SER A 339 17.37 -4.10 10.32
CA SER A 339 17.44 -3.45 9.01
C SER A 339 16.03 -3.25 8.48
N ALA A 340 15.55 -2.01 8.57
CA ALA A 340 14.25 -1.55 8.07
C ALA A 340 14.40 -0.66 6.82
N LEU A 341 15.54 -0.74 6.16
CA LEU A 341 15.81 -0.10 4.88
C LEU A 341 15.06 -0.85 3.77
N PRO A 342 14.56 -0.17 2.72
CA PRO A 342 14.05 -0.85 1.53
C PRO A 342 15.17 -1.64 0.85
N VAL A 343 14.80 -2.71 0.13
CA VAL A 343 15.77 -3.71 -0.36
C VAL A 343 16.87 -3.13 -1.24
N GLU A 344 16.55 -2.14 -2.08
CA GLU A 344 17.49 -1.48 -2.98
C GLU A 344 18.62 -0.73 -2.23
N HIS A 345 18.35 -0.32 -0.99
CA HIS A 345 19.34 0.28 -0.09
C HIS A 345 19.94 -0.74 0.88
N ALA A 346 19.14 -1.62 1.45
CA ALA A 346 19.58 -2.62 2.43
C ALA A 346 20.72 -3.49 1.88
N ARG A 347 20.54 -4.05 0.68
CA ARG A 347 21.51 -4.94 0.04
C ARG A 347 22.88 -4.30 -0.22
N ARG A 348 22.95 -2.97 -0.31
CA ARG A 348 24.21 -2.22 -0.49
C ARG A 348 25.01 -2.10 0.82
N THR A 349 24.36 -2.31 1.97
CA THR A 349 25.01 -2.22 3.29
C THR A 349 25.58 -3.55 3.79
N TRP A 350 25.25 -4.67 3.14
CA TRP A 350 25.61 -6.01 3.58
C TRP A 350 26.94 -6.45 2.97
N SER A 351 27.92 -6.72 3.81
CA SER A 351 29.23 -7.23 3.41
C SER A 351 29.13 -8.65 2.83
N ALA A 352 30.16 -9.07 2.07
CA ALA A 352 30.27 -10.44 1.57
C ALA A 352 30.28 -11.48 2.72
N ALA A 353 30.93 -11.15 3.85
CA ALA A 353 30.97 -12.01 5.02
C ALA A 353 29.57 -12.19 5.67
N LEU A 354 28.80 -11.09 5.78
CA LEU A 354 27.43 -11.14 6.28
C LEU A 354 26.53 -11.98 5.39
N ARG A 355 26.63 -11.83 4.06
CA ARG A 355 25.88 -12.62 3.07
C ARG A 355 26.27 -14.11 3.08
N ALA A 356 27.54 -14.42 3.34
CA ALA A 356 27.99 -15.80 3.50
C ALA A 356 27.43 -16.44 4.79
N ALA A 357 27.28 -15.66 5.85
CA ALA A 357 26.68 -16.12 7.10
C ALA A 357 25.18 -16.42 6.96
N ASP A 358 24.48 -15.65 6.13
CA ASP A 358 23.08 -15.94 5.78
C ASP A 358 22.85 -15.82 4.25
N PRO A 359 22.80 -16.96 3.54
CA PRO A 359 22.57 -16.97 2.09
C PRO A 359 21.27 -16.32 1.61
N MET A 360 20.26 -16.17 2.49
CA MET A 360 19.02 -15.46 2.13
C MET A 360 19.28 -13.99 1.80
N LEU A 361 20.26 -13.36 2.46
CA LEU A 361 20.66 -12.00 2.14
C LEU A 361 21.19 -11.88 0.70
N GLY A 362 21.90 -12.89 0.21
CA GLY A 362 22.35 -12.92 -1.18
C GLY A 362 21.23 -13.11 -2.20
N ARG A 363 20.12 -13.77 -1.83
CA ARG A 363 18.96 -13.92 -2.71
C ARG A 363 18.24 -12.60 -2.94
N CYS A 364 18.30 -11.66 -1.99
CA CYS A 364 17.71 -10.33 -2.14
C CYS A 364 18.28 -9.54 -3.34
N ASP A 365 19.43 -9.91 -3.89
CA ASP A 365 19.97 -9.29 -5.10
C ASP A 365 19.12 -9.58 -6.35
N ARG A 366 18.25 -10.59 -6.30
CA ARG A 366 17.31 -10.96 -7.36
C ARG A 366 15.94 -10.31 -7.21
N LEU A 367 15.72 -9.56 -6.13
CA LEU A 367 14.50 -8.77 -5.96
C LEU A 367 14.60 -7.53 -6.86
N GLU A 368 13.53 -7.26 -7.57
CA GLU A 368 13.46 -6.21 -8.57
C GLU A 368 12.66 -5.03 -8.06
N THR A 369 13.02 -3.84 -8.53
CA THR A 369 12.33 -2.60 -8.22
C THR A 369 12.01 -1.86 -9.51
N ASP A 370 10.94 -1.06 -9.50
CA ASP A 370 10.57 -0.19 -10.61
C ASP A 370 10.07 1.16 -10.07
N TRP A 371 9.79 2.11 -10.97
CA TRP A 371 9.40 3.45 -10.56
C TRP A 371 7.88 3.57 -10.46
N MET A 372 7.44 4.06 -9.31
CA MET A 372 6.10 4.59 -9.07
C MET A 372 6.27 5.82 -8.18
N THR A 373 5.86 6.99 -8.67
CA THR A 373 6.23 8.26 -8.04
C THR A 373 5.09 9.25 -8.12
N GLY A 374 4.88 9.98 -7.02
CA GLY A 374 3.84 10.99 -6.89
C GLY A 374 4.19 12.33 -7.53
N ILE A 375 3.20 12.95 -8.14
CA ILE A 375 3.20 14.35 -8.55
C ILE A 375 1.92 15.01 -8.05
N GLN A 376 2.02 16.23 -7.55
CA GLN A 376 0.89 17.01 -7.05
C GLN A 376 0.56 18.14 -8.02
N PHE A 377 -0.74 18.37 -8.23
CA PHE A 377 -1.24 19.56 -8.94
C PHE A 377 -2.14 20.33 -7.99
N TYR A 378 -1.85 21.61 -7.79
CA TYR A 378 -2.64 22.51 -6.95
C TYR A 378 -3.55 23.32 -7.83
N LEU A 379 -4.83 23.43 -7.47
CA LEU A 379 -5.88 24.01 -8.29
C LEU A 379 -6.44 25.27 -7.63
N THR A 380 -6.72 26.30 -8.44
CA THR A 380 -7.41 27.54 -8.00
C THR A 380 -8.92 27.38 -7.92
N GLU A 381 -9.47 26.32 -8.51
CA GLU A 381 -10.88 25.96 -8.47
C GLU A 381 -10.99 24.46 -8.20
N ARG A 382 -12.00 24.05 -7.43
CA ARG A 382 -12.23 22.63 -7.19
C ARG A 382 -12.81 21.97 -8.44
N ALA A 383 -12.15 20.95 -8.95
CA ALA A 383 -12.67 20.13 -10.03
C ALA A 383 -13.77 19.18 -9.51
N GLU A 384 -14.86 19.02 -10.25
CA GLU A 384 -15.92 18.06 -9.91
C GLU A 384 -15.53 16.66 -10.42
N LEU A 385 -14.57 16.03 -9.76
CA LEU A 385 -14.11 14.68 -10.06
C LEU A 385 -14.96 13.64 -9.32
N VAL A 386 -14.37 12.51 -8.98
CA VAL A 386 -14.99 11.44 -8.19
C VAL A 386 -14.61 11.59 -6.72
N HIS A 387 -15.54 11.33 -5.81
CA HIS A 387 -15.24 11.29 -4.38
C HIS A 387 -14.49 10.00 -4.02
N GLY A 388 -13.24 9.89 -4.44
CA GLY A 388 -12.38 8.75 -4.22
C GLY A 388 -11.32 8.59 -5.30
N HIS A 389 -10.85 7.36 -5.51
CA HIS A 389 -9.77 7.07 -6.43
C HIS A 389 -10.20 7.11 -7.89
N LEU A 390 -9.34 7.73 -8.68
CA LEU A 390 -9.41 7.84 -10.13
C LEU A 390 -8.30 6.99 -10.76
N ASN A 391 -8.64 6.08 -11.66
CA ASN A 391 -7.69 5.30 -12.45
C ASN A 391 -7.85 5.66 -13.93
N CYS A 392 -6.83 6.28 -14.52
CA CYS A 392 -6.80 6.64 -15.94
C CYS A 392 -6.40 5.43 -16.78
N ILE A 393 -7.36 4.57 -17.11
CA ILE A 393 -7.15 3.26 -17.75
C ILE A 393 -6.44 3.36 -19.11
N ASP A 394 -6.65 4.45 -19.83
CA ASP A 394 -6.09 4.67 -21.16
C ASP A 394 -4.81 5.51 -21.16
N SER A 395 -4.38 5.96 -19.98
CA SER A 395 -3.14 6.73 -19.84
C SER A 395 -1.91 5.88 -20.16
N PRO A 396 -1.04 6.29 -21.09
CA PRO A 396 0.21 5.58 -21.37
C PRO A 396 1.11 5.45 -20.14
N TRP A 397 1.07 6.42 -19.23
CA TRP A 397 1.88 6.41 -18.03
C TRP A 397 1.16 5.78 -16.82
N SER A 398 0.04 5.07 -17.05
CA SER A 398 -0.72 4.34 -16.02
C SER A 398 -1.00 5.21 -14.80
N LEU A 399 -1.62 6.38 -15.04
CA LEU A 399 -1.89 7.36 -14.00
C LEU A 399 -3.03 6.90 -13.09
N THR A 400 -2.81 7.03 -11.78
CA THR A 400 -3.87 7.00 -10.76
C THR A 400 -3.88 8.32 -10.01
N ALA A 401 -5.04 8.75 -9.52
CA ALA A 401 -5.16 10.03 -8.86
C ALA A 401 -6.23 10.04 -7.77
N ILE A 402 -6.10 10.99 -6.85
CA ILE A 402 -7.13 11.33 -5.88
C ILE A 402 -7.15 12.84 -5.61
N GLN A 403 -8.35 13.40 -5.54
CA GLN A 403 -8.56 14.78 -5.13
C GLN A 403 -8.56 14.81 -3.60
N GLN A 404 -7.54 15.45 -3.01
CA GLN A 404 -7.24 15.27 -1.59
C GLN A 404 -8.08 16.16 -0.68
N ALA A 405 -8.21 17.45 -0.99
CA ALA A 405 -8.78 18.43 -0.06
C ALA A 405 -10.26 18.15 0.28
N GLU A 406 -11.00 17.48 -0.59
CA GLU A 406 -12.38 17.10 -0.30
C GLU A 406 -12.52 16.08 0.84
N HIS A 407 -11.43 15.35 1.12
CA HIS A 407 -11.35 14.36 2.19
C HIS A 407 -10.78 14.93 3.50
N TRP A 408 -10.41 16.23 3.52
CA TRP A 408 -9.82 16.92 4.68
C TRP A 408 -10.80 17.89 5.36
N PRO A 409 -11.87 17.39 5.99
CA PRO A 409 -12.96 18.25 6.51
C PRO A 409 -12.51 19.19 7.63
N SER A 410 -11.39 18.90 8.29
CA SER A 410 -10.83 19.73 9.36
C SER A 410 -9.88 20.82 8.86
N ARG A 411 -9.71 20.96 7.53
CA ARG A 411 -8.84 21.96 6.91
C ARG A 411 -9.62 22.88 5.96
N ASP A 412 -9.32 24.15 6.07
CA ASP A 412 -9.65 25.12 5.02
C ASP A 412 -8.39 25.29 4.16
N PHE A 413 -8.37 24.59 2.99
CA PHE A 413 -7.14 24.47 2.20
C PHE A 413 -6.51 25.85 1.86
N PRO A 414 -7.25 26.86 1.34
CA PRO A 414 -6.68 28.19 1.06
C PRO A 414 -6.32 28.98 2.32
N ALA A 415 -7.00 28.75 3.45
CA ALA A 415 -6.66 29.43 4.69
C ALA A 415 -5.43 28.83 5.38
N ASP A 416 -5.24 27.51 5.26
CA ASP A 416 -4.23 26.77 6.00
C ASP A 416 -2.90 26.59 5.23
N TYR A 417 -2.93 26.56 3.88
CA TYR A 417 -1.76 26.17 3.08
C TYR A 417 -1.39 27.19 1.99
N GLY A 418 -0.11 27.16 1.61
CA GLY A 418 0.43 27.86 0.47
C GLY A 418 0.37 29.38 0.57
N ASP A 419 0.04 30.02 -0.54
CA ASP A 419 -0.19 31.46 -0.64
C ASP A 419 -1.67 31.85 -0.46
N GLY A 420 -2.55 30.86 -0.35
CA GLY A 420 -3.98 31.01 -0.22
C GLY A 420 -4.74 31.06 -1.55
N ALA A 421 -4.06 30.91 -2.68
CA ALA A 421 -4.68 30.89 -3.99
C ALA A 421 -5.14 29.50 -4.43
N ALA A 422 -4.44 28.47 -3.98
CA ALA A 422 -4.85 27.08 -4.21
C ALA A 422 -5.99 26.69 -3.28
N VAL A 423 -7.05 26.08 -3.82
CA VAL A 423 -8.23 25.61 -3.07
C VAL A 423 -8.30 24.09 -3.00
N ASP A 424 -7.49 23.40 -3.79
CA ASP A 424 -7.47 21.94 -3.84
C ASP A 424 -6.12 21.38 -4.29
N CYS A 425 -5.93 20.09 -4.04
CA CYS A 425 -4.74 19.33 -4.40
C CYS A 425 -5.13 18.00 -5.03
N LEU A 426 -4.71 17.79 -6.27
CA LEU A 426 -4.82 16.52 -6.98
C LEU A 426 -3.51 15.76 -6.87
N SER A 427 -3.49 14.68 -6.08
CA SER A 427 -2.35 13.78 -5.96
C SER A 427 -2.41 12.73 -7.06
N VAL A 428 -1.34 12.58 -7.82
CA VAL A 428 -1.27 11.69 -8.99
C VAL A 428 -0.04 10.81 -8.87
N ASP A 429 -0.18 9.50 -9.12
CA ASP A 429 0.93 8.58 -9.26
C ASP A 429 1.18 8.24 -10.72
N ILE A 430 2.46 8.23 -11.09
CA ILE A 430 2.97 7.77 -12.37
C ILE A 430 3.51 6.36 -12.15
N SER A 431 2.83 5.35 -12.71
CA SER A 431 3.22 3.94 -12.53
C SER A 431 3.96 3.36 -13.75
N GLU A 432 3.98 4.05 -14.89
CA GLU A 432 4.69 3.63 -16.11
C GLU A 432 5.64 4.73 -16.59
N TRP A 433 6.95 4.46 -16.44
CA TRP A 433 8.00 5.42 -16.73
C TRP A 433 8.75 5.16 -18.05
N ASP A 434 8.48 4.03 -18.71
CA ASP A 434 9.23 3.55 -19.86
C ASP A 434 8.43 3.57 -21.17
N LYS A 435 7.15 4.01 -21.14
CA LYS A 435 6.33 4.18 -22.33
C LYS A 435 6.32 5.63 -22.83
N PRO A 436 6.26 5.86 -24.15
CA PRO A 436 6.08 7.20 -24.69
C PRO A 436 4.77 7.84 -24.24
N GLY A 437 4.82 9.12 -23.84
CA GLY A 437 3.65 9.94 -23.54
C GLY A 437 2.96 10.46 -24.81
N ILE A 438 1.83 11.19 -24.61
CA ILE A 438 0.97 11.69 -25.69
C ILE A 438 1.41 13.06 -26.22
N LEU A 439 2.08 13.89 -25.39
CA LEU A 439 2.42 15.26 -25.73
C LEU A 439 3.81 15.34 -26.40
N TYR A 440 4.79 14.67 -25.84
CA TYR A 440 6.18 14.75 -26.31
C TYR A 440 6.66 13.49 -27.05
N GLY A 441 5.93 12.37 -26.98
CA GLY A 441 6.38 11.09 -27.54
C GLY A 441 7.65 10.53 -26.86
N LYS A 442 8.03 11.09 -25.70
CA LYS A 442 9.13 10.65 -24.85
C LYS A 442 8.64 9.74 -23.73
N THR A 443 9.49 8.88 -23.20
CA THR A 443 9.23 8.21 -21.93
C THR A 443 9.36 9.21 -20.77
N ALA A 444 8.74 8.94 -19.62
CA ALA A 444 8.84 9.82 -18.47
C ALA A 444 10.30 10.04 -18.01
N LYS A 445 11.13 9.01 -18.08
CA LYS A 445 12.58 9.09 -17.79
C LYS A 445 13.35 10.01 -18.75
N GLN A 446 12.89 10.15 -20.00
CA GLN A 446 13.49 11.01 -21.01
C GLN A 446 13.02 12.48 -20.96
N CYS A 447 11.95 12.74 -20.21
CA CYS A 447 11.43 14.08 -20.02
C CYS A 447 12.21 14.85 -18.95
N THR A 448 12.25 16.19 -19.06
CA THR A 448 12.61 17.03 -17.90
C THR A 448 11.49 17.02 -16.85
N ARG A 449 11.74 17.55 -15.65
CA ARG A 449 10.71 17.65 -14.61
C ARG A 449 9.48 18.43 -15.09
N GLU A 450 9.70 19.52 -15.81
CA GLU A 450 8.63 20.35 -16.38
C GLU A 450 7.89 19.62 -17.50
N GLU A 451 8.59 18.86 -18.34
CA GLU A 451 7.97 18.03 -19.36
C GLU A 451 7.12 16.91 -18.74
N VAL A 452 7.60 16.26 -17.65
CA VAL A 452 6.80 15.27 -16.89
C VAL A 452 5.52 15.90 -16.39
N ALA A 453 5.58 17.06 -15.74
CA ALA A 453 4.39 17.72 -15.22
C ALA A 453 3.38 18.06 -16.31
N ARG A 454 3.85 18.62 -17.43
CA ARG A 454 2.99 18.96 -18.59
C ARG A 454 2.39 17.71 -19.25
N GLU A 455 3.15 16.66 -19.38
CA GLU A 455 2.71 15.39 -19.95
C GLU A 455 1.62 14.74 -19.08
N VAL A 456 1.85 14.64 -17.75
CA VAL A 456 0.85 14.12 -16.81
C VAL A 456 -0.44 14.95 -16.88
N TRP A 457 -0.32 16.28 -16.86
CA TRP A 457 -1.45 17.17 -16.97
C TRP A 457 -2.23 16.99 -18.30
N ALA A 458 -1.52 16.79 -19.40
CA ALA A 458 -2.12 16.50 -20.70
C ALA A 458 -2.86 15.14 -20.71
N GLN A 459 -2.28 14.09 -20.10
CA GLN A 459 -2.91 12.78 -20.00
C GLN A 459 -4.14 12.79 -19.08
N LEU A 460 -4.10 13.54 -17.97
CA LEU A 460 -5.30 13.78 -17.14
C LEU A 460 -6.41 14.48 -17.92
N LYS A 461 -6.08 15.56 -18.63
CA LYS A 461 -7.06 16.26 -19.48
C LYS A 461 -7.61 15.36 -20.60
N ALA A 462 -6.78 14.51 -21.20
CA ALA A 462 -7.22 13.58 -22.23
C ALA A 462 -8.19 12.52 -21.71
N SER A 463 -8.11 12.17 -20.42
CA SER A 463 -9.00 11.22 -19.77
C SER A 463 -10.25 11.87 -19.14
N LEU A 464 -10.20 13.16 -18.80
CA LEU A 464 -11.26 13.79 -17.99
C LEU A 464 -12.06 14.86 -18.74
N ASN A 465 -11.52 15.41 -19.83
CA ASN A 465 -12.17 16.48 -20.59
C ASN A 465 -12.79 15.99 -21.91
N ASP A 466 -12.73 14.72 -22.22
CA ASP A 466 -13.09 14.17 -23.54
C ASP A 466 -14.61 13.97 -23.75
N THR A 467 -15.41 14.10 -22.69
CA THR A 467 -16.89 13.95 -22.74
C THR A 467 -17.62 15.27 -22.96
N GLY A 468 -16.91 16.33 -23.39
CA GLY A 468 -17.48 17.63 -23.68
C GLY A 468 -17.57 18.61 -22.52
N ARG A 469 -17.13 18.21 -21.32
CA ARG A 469 -16.99 19.05 -20.12
C ARG A 469 -15.50 19.22 -19.79
N ALA A 470 -15.02 20.45 -19.73
CA ALA A 470 -13.65 20.75 -19.31
C ALA A 470 -13.57 20.74 -17.77
N LEU A 471 -13.21 19.59 -17.18
CA LEU A 471 -13.05 19.44 -15.73
C LEU A 471 -11.70 20.00 -15.25
N LEU A 472 -10.66 19.89 -16.07
CA LEU A 472 -9.33 20.42 -15.80
C LEU A 472 -8.92 21.39 -16.92
N THR A 473 -8.51 22.60 -16.56
CA THR A 473 -8.05 23.62 -17.52
C THR A 473 -6.70 24.18 -17.10
N ASP A 474 -5.95 24.71 -18.05
CA ASP A 474 -4.64 25.31 -17.73
C ASP A 474 -4.79 26.57 -16.87
N SER A 475 -5.95 27.25 -16.92
CA SER A 475 -6.26 28.42 -16.09
C SER A 475 -6.57 28.07 -14.63
N THR A 476 -6.98 26.85 -14.35
CA THR A 476 -7.24 26.38 -12.98
C THR A 476 -6.02 25.75 -12.33
N LEU A 477 -4.94 25.54 -13.08
CA LEU A 477 -3.68 25.01 -12.53
C LEU A 477 -2.89 26.13 -11.86
N HIS A 478 -2.78 26.09 -10.53
CA HIS A 478 -1.97 27.02 -9.76
C HIS A 478 -0.47 26.67 -9.86
N SER A 479 -0.12 25.46 -9.52
CA SER A 479 1.27 24.97 -9.51
C SER A 479 1.31 23.45 -9.46
N TRP A 480 2.50 22.89 -9.55
CA TRP A 480 2.73 21.46 -9.45
C TRP A 480 4.02 21.17 -8.64
N PHE A 481 4.10 19.96 -8.13
CA PHE A 481 5.29 19.48 -7.41
C PHE A 481 5.51 17.99 -7.67
N LEU A 482 6.60 17.66 -8.36
CA LEU A 482 7.05 16.29 -8.55
C LEU A 482 7.97 15.90 -7.40
N ASP A 483 7.83 14.67 -6.88
CA ASP A 483 8.68 14.15 -5.82
C ASP A 483 10.17 14.41 -6.08
N PRO A 484 10.90 14.99 -5.12
CA PRO A 484 12.32 15.30 -5.26
C PRO A 484 13.22 14.05 -5.22
N GLY A 485 12.69 12.88 -4.86
CA GLY A 485 13.42 11.61 -4.92
C GLY A 485 13.77 11.17 -6.33
N VAL A 486 13.10 11.72 -7.34
CA VAL A 486 13.44 11.52 -8.76
C VAL A 486 14.41 12.61 -9.21
N ASP A 487 15.56 12.23 -9.68
CA ASP A 487 16.64 13.15 -10.09
C ASP A 487 17.22 12.78 -11.47
N GLY A 488 17.89 13.76 -12.10
CA GLY A 488 18.53 13.57 -13.41
C GLY A 488 17.57 13.30 -14.57
N LEU A 489 16.30 13.64 -14.45
CA LEU A 489 15.30 13.51 -15.53
C LEU A 489 15.73 14.31 -16.78
N GLY A 490 15.51 13.72 -17.95
CA GLY A 490 15.96 14.29 -19.22
C GLY A 490 17.46 14.12 -19.50
N THR A 491 18.20 13.45 -18.61
CA THR A 491 19.58 13.05 -18.81
C THR A 491 19.69 11.56 -19.16
N PRO A 492 20.86 11.06 -19.61
CA PRO A 492 21.04 9.64 -19.87
C PRO A 492 20.92 8.72 -18.65
N HIS A 493 21.03 9.26 -17.43
CA HIS A 493 21.09 8.49 -16.19
C HIS A 493 20.14 9.05 -15.12
N PRO A 494 18.82 9.04 -15.36
CA PRO A 494 17.87 9.42 -14.35
C PRO A 494 17.86 8.40 -13.20
N THR A 495 17.61 8.86 -11.98
CA THR A 495 17.57 8.02 -10.78
C THR A 495 16.30 8.27 -9.98
N ASN A 496 15.83 7.25 -9.29
CA ASN A 496 14.80 7.35 -8.26
C ASN A 496 15.37 6.82 -6.94
N GLN A 497 15.30 7.62 -5.90
CA GLN A 497 15.82 7.24 -4.58
C GLN A 497 14.84 6.38 -3.78
N ASP A 498 13.60 6.28 -4.20
CA ASP A 498 12.52 5.58 -3.52
C ASP A 498 11.77 4.65 -4.50
N GLU A 499 12.52 3.76 -5.17
CA GLU A 499 11.95 2.77 -6.07
C GLU A 499 10.95 1.85 -5.33
N LEU A 500 9.93 1.39 -6.04
CA LEU A 500 8.96 0.43 -5.52
C LEU A 500 9.44 -1.00 -5.78
N LEU A 501 9.40 -1.87 -4.78
CA LEU A 501 9.59 -3.31 -4.98
C LEU A 501 8.46 -3.84 -5.87
N ILE A 502 8.82 -4.54 -6.94
CA ILE A 502 7.86 -5.23 -7.81
C ILE A 502 7.92 -6.74 -7.60
N HIS A 503 6.87 -7.42 -8.03
CA HIS A 503 6.71 -8.86 -7.81
C HIS A 503 6.58 -9.64 -9.13
N PRO A 504 7.65 -9.74 -9.93
CA PRO A 504 7.69 -10.65 -11.07
C PRO A 504 7.59 -12.11 -10.63
N VAL A 505 7.35 -13.00 -11.59
CA VAL A 505 7.33 -14.44 -11.36
C VAL A 505 8.63 -14.90 -10.67
N GLY A 506 8.50 -15.74 -9.65
CA GLY A 506 9.64 -16.28 -8.90
C GLY A 506 10.16 -15.38 -7.77
N THR A 507 9.58 -14.21 -7.54
CA THR A 507 9.99 -13.27 -6.47
C THR A 507 9.88 -13.88 -5.09
N LEU A 508 8.85 -14.69 -4.83
CA LEU A 508 8.62 -15.32 -3.53
C LEU A 508 9.86 -16.04 -2.98
N TYR A 509 10.55 -16.79 -3.82
CA TYR A 509 11.70 -17.61 -3.39
C TYR A 509 12.94 -16.80 -3.01
N ASN A 510 12.96 -15.52 -3.35
CA ASN A 510 14.07 -14.61 -3.08
C ASN A 510 13.82 -13.70 -1.89
N ARG A 511 12.62 -13.69 -1.33
CA ARG A 511 12.25 -12.88 -0.16
C ARG A 511 12.76 -13.53 1.12
N PRO A 512 13.50 -12.79 1.99
CA PRO A 512 14.02 -13.33 3.24
C PRO A 512 12.93 -13.38 4.32
N THR A 513 13.16 -14.18 5.34
CA THR A 513 12.42 -14.13 6.61
C THR A 513 12.90 -12.96 7.48
N ALA A 514 12.06 -12.52 8.43
CA ALA A 514 12.39 -11.45 9.37
C ALA A 514 13.57 -11.81 10.30
N GLY A 515 13.65 -13.06 10.75
CA GLY A 515 14.79 -13.57 11.51
C GLY A 515 15.88 -14.10 10.59
N THR A 516 17.10 -13.53 10.66
CA THR A 516 18.27 -14.00 9.90
C THR A 516 18.99 -15.15 10.63
N ARG A 517 19.98 -15.77 10.00
CA ARG A 517 20.88 -16.73 10.70
C ARG A 517 21.86 -16.04 11.66
N VAL A 518 22.03 -14.74 11.53
CA VAL A 518 22.90 -13.95 12.41
C VAL A 518 22.12 -13.57 13.68
N PRO A 519 22.61 -13.94 14.88
CA PRO A 519 21.80 -13.96 16.09
C PRO A 519 21.28 -12.60 16.56
N ASN A 520 21.93 -11.50 16.21
CA ASN A 520 21.54 -10.15 16.60
C ASN A 520 21.17 -9.24 15.41
N PHE A 521 20.83 -9.83 14.25
CA PHE A 521 20.46 -9.08 13.06
C PHE A 521 19.13 -9.57 12.51
N PHE A 522 18.20 -8.64 12.30
CA PHE A 522 16.82 -8.89 11.86
C PHE A 522 16.47 -7.99 10.68
N LEU A 523 15.53 -8.45 9.86
CA LEU A 523 15.07 -7.73 8.66
C LEU A 523 13.62 -7.33 8.84
N SER A 524 13.30 -6.13 8.39
CA SER A 524 11.96 -5.60 8.31
C SER A 524 11.82 -4.74 7.05
N GLY A 525 10.65 -4.74 6.46
CA GLY A 525 10.34 -4.01 5.21
C GLY A 525 9.40 -4.80 4.34
N ASP A 526 8.92 -4.17 3.31
CA ASP A 526 7.96 -4.73 2.34
C ASP A 526 8.54 -5.90 1.51
N TYR A 527 9.86 -6.04 1.46
CA TYR A 527 10.57 -7.14 0.80
C TYR A 527 10.69 -8.41 1.65
N VAL A 528 10.46 -8.33 2.95
CA VAL A 528 10.50 -9.49 3.86
C VAL A 528 9.24 -10.33 3.65
N ALA A 529 9.40 -11.65 3.62
CA ALA A 529 8.29 -12.57 3.41
C ALA A 529 7.31 -12.54 4.60
N VAL A 530 6.09 -12.12 4.32
CA VAL A 530 4.92 -12.15 5.21
C VAL A 530 3.70 -12.56 4.42
N ASP A 531 2.56 -12.76 5.08
CA ASP A 531 1.37 -13.32 4.45
C ASP A 531 0.80 -12.41 3.34
N ILE A 532 0.86 -11.07 3.51
CA ILE A 532 0.62 -10.14 2.41
C ILE A 532 1.85 -10.07 1.50
N ASP A 533 1.74 -10.69 0.37
CA ASP A 533 2.85 -10.84 -0.59
C ASP A 533 2.86 -9.67 -1.59
N LEU A 534 3.01 -8.45 -1.09
CA LEU A 534 3.04 -7.24 -1.90
C LEU A 534 3.80 -6.12 -1.19
N ALA A 535 4.43 -5.21 -1.95
CA ALA A 535 5.03 -3.99 -1.43
C ALA A 535 3.95 -3.05 -0.88
N THR A 536 3.70 -3.12 0.43
CA THR A 536 2.65 -2.37 1.10
C THR A 536 3.07 -1.90 2.48
N MET A 537 2.38 -0.88 2.99
CA MET A 537 2.54 -0.45 4.38
C MET A 537 2.16 -1.57 5.37
N GLU A 538 1.17 -2.40 5.02
CA GLU A 538 0.77 -3.58 5.80
C GLU A 538 1.89 -4.61 5.87
N GLY A 539 2.53 -4.94 4.74
CA GLY A 539 3.67 -5.85 4.69
C GLY A 539 4.86 -5.33 5.49
N ALA A 540 5.13 -4.03 5.41
CA ALA A 540 6.17 -3.38 6.20
C ALA A 540 5.88 -3.47 7.71
N ASN A 541 4.63 -3.26 8.13
CA ASN A 541 4.21 -3.38 9.53
C ASN A 541 4.26 -4.84 10.01
N ALA A 542 3.68 -5.77 9.26
CA ALA A 542 3.68 -7.19 9.62
C ALA A 542 5.10 -7.77 9.74
N SER A 543 5.99 -7.42 8.82
CA SER A 543 7.40 -7.86 8.86
C SER A 543 8.16 -7.30 10.06
N ALA A 544 7.86 -6.07 10.46
CA ALA A 544 8.45 -5.46 11.65
C ALA A 544 8.02 -6.21 12.93
N ARG A 545 6.75 -6.54 13.06
CA ARG A 545 6.24 -7.35 14.17
C ARG A 545 6.89 -8.74 14.19
N ALA A 546 7.06 -9.37 13.03
CA ALA A 546 7.76 -10.64 12.91
C ALA A 546 9.25 -10.53 13.30
N ALA A 547 9.91 -9.42 12.92
CA ALA A 547 11.29 -9.14 13.31
C ALA A 547 11.43 -8.96 14.83
N VAL A 548 10.53 -8.20 15.44
CA VAL A 548 10.48 -8.02 16.89
C VAL A 548 10.24 -9.37 17.60
N ASN A 549 9.28 -10.18 17.15
CA ASN A 549 9.05 -11.51 17.72
C ASN A 549 10.29 -12.39 17.63
N SER A 550 10.98 -12.40 16.49
CA SER A 550 12.24 -13.14 16.32
C SER A 550 13.35 -12.62 17.24
N LEU A 551 13.39 -11.32 17.50
CA LEU A 551 14.33 -10.72 18.46
C LEU A 551 13.99 -11.16 19.88
N LEU A 552 12.74 -11.06 20.30
CA LEU A 552 12.29 -11.47 21.64
C LEU A 552 12.57 -12.96 21.91
N ASP A 553 12.39 -13.84 20.91
CA ASP A 553 12.68 -15.26 21.01
C ASP A 553 14.17 -15.50 21.25
N ARG A 554 15.04 -14.83 20.51
CA ARG A 554 16.50 -14.97 20.65
C ARG A 554 17.05 -14.35 21.90
N ASP A 555 16.37 -13.33 22.39
CA ASP A 555 16.74 -12.62 23.62
C ASP A 555 16.27 -13.38 24.87
N GLY A 556 15.45 -14.44 24.73
CA GLY A 556 14.80 -15.13 25.81
C GLY A 556 13.87 -14.22 26.62
N SER A 557 13.27 -13.21 25.98
CA SER A 557 12.42 -12.24 26.65
C SER A 557 11.06 -12.82 26.99
N ASP A 558 10.57 -12.56 28.21
CA ASP A 558 9.22 -12.92 28.67
C ASP A 558 8.14 -11.93 28.18
N ALA A 559 8.53 -10.84 27.48
CA ALA A 559 7.58 -9.88 26.94
C ALA A 559 6.61 -10.56 25.95
N ALA A 560 5.36 -10.09 25.97
CA ALA A 560 4.33 -10.60 25.07
C ALA A 560 4.74 -10.43 23.59
N ARG A 561 4.54 -11.47 22.79
CA ARG A 561 4.81 -11.42 21.35
C ARG A 561 3.83 -10.46 20.67
N CYS A 562 4.31 -9.76 19.63
CA CYS A 562 3.46 -8.97 18.76
C CYS A 562 2.45 -9.89 18.06
N THR A 563 1.18 -9.49 18.02
CA THR A 563 0.21 -10.15 17.16
C THR A 563 0.56 -9.85 15.71
N VAL A 564 0.74 -10.90 14.90
CA VAL A 564 0.86 -10.78 13.44
C VAL A 564 -0.42 -11.35 12.85
N HIS A 565 -1.27 -10.45 12.34
CA HIS A 565 -2.55 -10.83 11.76
C HIS A 565 -2.31 -11.42 10.36
N PRO A 566 -2.78 -12.65 10.10
CA PRO A 566 -2.73 -13.21 8.76
C PRO A 566 -3.78 -12.57 7.85
N MET A 567 -3.58 -12.68 6.54
CA MET A 567 -4.64 -12.36 5.59
C MET A 567 -5.82 -13.32 5.74
N TYR A 568 -7.01 -12.81 5.49
CA TYR A 568 -8.22 -13.62 5.57
C TYR A 568 -8.17 -14.78 4.56
N ARG A 569 -8.49 -15.97 5.05
CA ARG A 569 -8.64 -17.19 4.26
C ARG A 569 -10.05 -17.72 4.49
N ALA A 570 -10.82 -17.84 3.42
CA ALA A 570 -12.22 -18.24 3.49
C ALA A 570 -12.35 -19.72 3.89
N PRO A 571 -12.93 -20.04 5.06
CA PRO A 571 -13.09 -21.44 5.52
C PRO A 571 -13.91 -22.29 4.58
N GLU A 572 -14.88 -21.71 3.89
CA GLU A 572 -15.76 -22.38 2.90
C GLU A 572 -15.00 -22.90 1.68
N LEU A 573 -13.84 -22.37 1.37
CA LEU A 573 -12.99 -22.83 0.26
C LEU A 573 -12.04 -23.96 0.64
N GLU A 574 -11.89 -24.27 1.91
CA GLU A 574 -10.92 -25.26 2.38
C GLU A 574 -11.19 -26.68 1.84
N ALA A 575 -12.46 -27.06 1.64
CA ALA A 575 -12.81 -28.34 1.02
C ALA A 575 -12.34 -28.39 -0.44
N ALA A 576 -12.54 -27.32 -1.19
CA ALA A 576 -12.10 -27.19 -2.59
C ALA A 576 -10.56 -27.18 -2.69
N LYS A 577 -9.87 -26.47 -1.79
CA LYS A 577 -8.40 -26.45 -1.72
C LYS A 577 -7.82 -27.82 -1.38
N ARG A 578 -8.44 -28.57 -0.46
CA ARG A 578 -8.03 -29.97 -0.16
C ARG A 578 -8.22 -30.89 -1.37
N HIS A 579 -9.34 -30.75 -2.10
CA HIS A 579 -9.57 -31.49 -3.33
C HIS A 579 -8.55 -31.12 -4.41
N ASP A 580 -8.24 -29.84 -4.57
CA ASP A 580 -7.23 -29.38 -5.52
C ASP A 580 -5.82 -29.90 -5.17
N ARG A 581 -5.46 -29.97 -3.89
CA ARG A 581 -4.18 -30.56 -3.43
C ARG A 581 -4.05 -32.01 -3.90
N TRP A 582 -5.10 -32.79 -3.79
CA TRP A 582 -5.10 -34.17 -4.29
C TRP A 582 -4.94 -34.20 -5.82
N ARG A 583 -5.67 -33.35 -6.55
CA ARG A 583 -5.54 -33.24 -8.01
C ARG A 583 -4.13 -32.80 -8.42
N TYR A 584 -3.58 -31.82 -7.73
CA TYR A 584 -2.24 -31.30 -7.99
C TYR A 584 -1.17 -32.39 -7.87
N ARG A 585 -1.24 -33.20 -6.82
CA ARG A 585 -0.32 -34.33 -6.61
C ARG A 585 -0.40 -35.41 -7.68
N LEU A 586 -1.52 -35.50 -8.36
CA LEU A 586 -1.73 -36.39 -9.51
C LEU A 586 -1.37 -35.73 -10.85
N GLY A 587 -0.83 -34.53 -10.87
CA GLY A 587 -0.55 -33.76 -12.10
C GLY A 587 -1.79 -33.27 -12.84
N LEU A 588 -2.95 -33.24 -12.18
CA LEU A 588 -4.22 -32.81 -12.78
C LEU A 588 -4.43 -31.31 -12.57
N ARG A 589 -5.14 -30.67 -13.51
CA ARG A 589 -5.59 -29.28 -13.39
C ARG A 589 -6.55 -29.09 -12.22
N ASN A 590 -6.70 -27.84 -11.73
CA ASN A 590 -7.78 -27.48 -10.81
C ASN A 590 -9.14 -27.84 -11.42
N VAL A 591 -10.13 -28.21 -10.59
CA VAL A 591 -11.44 -28.68 -11.06
C VAL A 591 -12.21 -27.60 -11.83
N PHE A 592 -11.99 -26.34 -11.53
CA PHE A 592 -12.60 -25.20 -12.22
C PHE A 592 -11.79 -24.72 -13.45
N ASP A 593 -10.58 -25.27 -13.68
CA ASP A 593 -9.76 -24.97 -14.86
C ASP A 593 -10.19 -25.85 -16.05
N LEU A 594 -11.24 -25.42 -16.72
CA LEU A 594 -11.84 -26.17 -17.84
C LEU A 594 -11.10 -25.99 -19.17
N GLY A 595 -10.01 -25.23 -19.20
CA GLY A 595 -9.17 -25.09 -20.40
C GLY A 595 -9.14 -23.72 -21.03
#